data_b98d4ef531eb2f266b0fe645fe31c9c9
#
_entry.id   b98d4ef531eb2f266b0fe645fe31c9c9
#
_cell.length_a   1.000
_cell.length_b   1.000
_cell.length_c   1.000
_cell.angle_alpha   90.00
_cell.angle_beta   90.00
_cell.angle_gamma   90.00
#
_symmetry.space_group_name_H-M   'P 1'
#
loop_
_entity.id
_entity.type
_entity.pdbx_description
1 polymer ?
#
loop_
_entity_poly.entity_id
_entity_poly.type
_entity_poly.pdbx_seq_one_letter_code
_entity_poly.pdbx_strand_id
1 'polypeptide(L)'
;TTVSAADWRVRSLVMPPGFAPVARLALGLMRPRQPILGTELAGVVERVGARVTRWRPGDAVIALPGGAMGCHAEYRAMAETGALAPKPANLGFEEAASLCFGGHTALHFLRKATIKPGA
;
A
#
# COMPACT_ATOMS: atom_id res chain seq x y z
N THR A 1 -1.33 -6.26 -6.82
CA THR A 1 -0.57 -6.00 -5.58
C THR A 1 0.88 -6.39 -5.74
N THR A 2 1.76 -5.79 -4.96
CA THR A 2 3.19 -6.09 -4.91
C THR A 2 3.53 -6.91 -3.66
N VAL A 3 4.68 -7.57 -3.67
CA VAL A 3 5.30 -8.15 -2.47
C VAL A 3 6.52 -7.30 -2.14
N SER A 4 6.45 -6.54 -1.07
CA SER A 4 7.47 -5.57 -0.68
C SER A 4 8.38 -6.10 0.44
N ALA A 5 9.48 -5.41 0.69
CA ALA A 5 10.34 -5.69 1.84
C ALA A 5 9.59 -5.53 3.18
N ALA A 6 8.55 -4.68 3.22
CA ALA A 6 7.70 -4.53 4.40
C ALA A 6 6.89 -5.79 4.68
N ASP A 7 6.30 -6.40 3.65
CA ASP A 7 5.54 -7.65 3.77
C ASP A 7 6.44 -8.79 4.28
N TRP A 8 7.65 -8.90 3.72
CA TRP A 8 8.62 -9.89 4.18
C TRP A 8 9.00 -9.69 5.65
N ARG A 9 9.29 -8.45 6.07
CA ARG A 9 9.64 -8.14 7.46
C ARG A 9 8.51 -8.45 8.43
N VAL A 10 7.28 -8.09 8.07
CA VAL A 10 6.11 -8.39 8.90
C VAL A 10 5.91 -9.90 9.02
N ARG A 11 6.05 -10.63 7.91
CA ARG A 11 5.88 -12.09 7.89
C ARG A 11 6.97 -12.82 8.66
N SER A 12 8.23 -12.41 8.48
CA SER A 12 9.39 -13.08 9.10
C SER A 12 9.68 -12.59 10.51
N LEU A 13 9.10 -11.45 10.93
CA LEU A 13 9.43 -10.73 12.18
C LEU A 13 10.92 -10.40 12.31
N VAL A 14 11.64 -10.33 11.19
CA VAL A 14 13.04 -9.89 11.15
C VAL A 14 13.05 -8.37 11.21
N MET A 15 13.33 -7.84 12.39
CA MET A 15 13.37 -6.40 12.67
C MET A 15 14.78 -5.97 13.02
N PRO A 16 15.12 -4.68 12.85
CA PRO A 16 16.38 -4.13 13.34
C PRO A 16 16.57 -4.42 14.82
N PRO A 17 17.83 -4.54 15.31
CA PRO A 17 18.11 -4.77 16.72
C PRO A 17 17.36 -3.80 17.63
N GLY A 18 16.75 -4.33 18.70
CA GLY A 18 15.96 -3.54 19.67
C GLY A 18 14.48 -3.33 19.29
N PHE A 19 14.07 -3.49 18.04
CA PHE A 19 12.68 -3.28 17.63
C PHE A 19 11.79 -4.53 17.75
N ALA A 20 12.35 -5.71 17.90
CA ALA A 20 11.60 -6.97 17.92
C ALA A 20 10.49 -7.03 18.99
N PRO A 21 10.69 -6.59 20.24
CA PRO A 21 9.64 -6.62 21.26
C PRO A 21 8.46 -5.71 20.90
N VAL A 22 8.75 -4.48 20.45
CA VAL A 22 7.73 -3.51 20.05
C VAL A 22 6.97 -3.99 18.81
N ALA A 23 7.68 -4.53 17.82
CA ALA A 23 7.08 -5.10 16.63
C ALA A 23 6.14 -6.27 16.95
N ARG A 24 6.56 -7.18 17.83
CA ARG A 24 5.71 -8.30 18.28
C ARG A 24 4.45 -7.82 18.99
N LEU A 25 4.56 -6.81 19.84
CA LEU A 25 3.41 -6.22 20.53
C LEU A 25 2.44 -5.57 19.52
N ALA A 26 2.96 -4.84 18.53
CA ALA A 26 2.17 -4.15 17.52
C ALA A 26 1.54 -5.10 16.49
N LEU A 27 2.32 -6.05 15.97
CA LEU A 27 1.92 -6.96 14.89
C LEU A 27 1.22 -8.23 15.39
N GLY A 28 1.37 -8.58 16.67
CA GLY A 28 0.78 -9.75 17.32
C GLY A 28 1.83 -10.65 17.96
N LEU A 29 1.58 -11.02 19.21
CA LEU A 29 2.50 -11.83 20.03
C LEU A 29 2.58 -13.29 19.57
N MET A 30 1.45 -13.89 19.23
CA MET A 30 1.34 -15.33 18.88
C MET A 30 0.78 -15.55 17.47
N ARG A 31 0.01 -14.59 16.97
CA ARG A 31 -0.57 -14.62 15.62
C ARG A 31 -0.54 -13.19 15.05
N PRO A 32 -0.33 -13.03 13.75
CA PRO A 32 -0.45 -11.73 13.11
C PRO A 32 -1.85 -11.14 13.36
N ARG A 33 -1.92 -9.89 13.78
CA ARG A 33 -3.22 -9.18 13.91
C ARG A 33 -3.88 -9.01 12.55
N GLN A 34 -3.07 -8.92 11.50
CA GLN A 34 -3.53 -8.85 10.11
C GLN A 34 -3.04 -10.12 9.39
N PRO A 35 -3.91 -11.11 9.19
CA PRO A 35 -3.51 -12.36 8.56
C PRO A 35 -3.22 -12.23 7.06
N ILE A 36 -3.86 -11.24 6.41
CA ILE A 36 -3.64 -10.93 5.00
C ILE A 36 -2.70 -9.73 4.91
N LEU A 37 -1.55 -9.93 4.31
CA LEU A 37 -0.54 -8.90 4.11
C LEU A 37 -0.84 -8.05 2.86
N GLY A 38 0.13 -7.26 2.42
CA GLY A 38 0.02 -6.37 1.28
C GLY A 38 -0.38 -4.96 1.69
N THR A 39 0.53 -4.01 1.43
CA THR A 39 0.40 -2.62 1.85
C THR A 39 -0.05 -1.70 0.71
N GLU A 40 -0.09 -2.22 -0.51
CA GLU A 40 -0.41 -1.47 -1.72
C GLU A 40 -1.10 -2.34 -2.76
N LEU A 41 -1.92 -1.72 -3.60
CA LEU A 41 -2.61 -2.40 -4.69
C LEU A 41 -2.89 -1.47 -5.87
N ALA A 42 -3.12 -2.07 -7.03
CA ALA A 42 -3.89 -1.50 -8.12
C ALA A 42 -5.01 -2.47 -8.49
N GLY A 43 -6.17 -1.96 -8.82
CA GLY A 43 -7.33 -2.79 -9.14
C GLY A 43 -8.48 -1.99 -9.71
N VAL A 44 -9.61 -2.66 -9.86
CA VAL A 44 -10.85 -2.06 -10.35
C VAL A 44 -11.86 -2.04 -9.22
N VAL A 45 -12.59 -0.96 -9.10
CA VAL A 45 -13.69 -0.84 -8.14
C VAL A 45 -14.81 -1.79 -8.58
N GLU A 46 -15.07 -2.80 -7.79
CA GLU A 46 -16.12 -3.80 -8.05
C GLU A 46 -17.50 -3.29 -7.63
N ARG A 47 -17.59 -2.79 -6.42
CA ARG A 47 -18.82 -2.28 -5.81
C ARG A 47 -18.52 -1.11 -4.89
N VAL A 48 -19.52 -0.26 -4.71
CA VAL A 48 -19.47 0.88 -3.79
C VAL A 48 -20.66 0.86 -2.84
N GLY A 49 -20.44 1.38 -1.64
CA GLY A 49 -21.51 1.57 -0.66
C GLY A 49 -22.46 2.70 -1.07
N ALA A 50 -23.68 2.69 -0.56
CA ALA A 50 -24.73 3.65 -0.94
C ALA A 50 -24.37 5.14 -0.70
N ARG A 51 -23.41 5.43 0.18
CA ARG A 51 -22.97 6.80 0.49
C ARG A 51 -21.69 7.21 -0.23
N VAL A 52 -21.11 6.34 -1.06
CA VAL A 52 -19.89 6.65 -1.82
C VAL A 52 -20.24 7.54 -3.01
N THR A 53 -19.52 8.63 -3.14
CA THR A 53 -19.74 9.63 -4.19
C THR A 53 -18.55 9.84 -5.13
N ARG A 54 -17.35 9.49 -4.67
CA ARG A 54 -16.09 9.74 -5.39
C ARG A 54 -15.73 8.65 -6.40
N TRP A 55 -16.23 7.45 -6.20
CA TRP A 55 -15.85 6.27 -6.97
C TRP A 55 -17.08 5.55 -7.50
N ARG A 56 -16.91 4.87 -8.63
CA ARG A 56 -17.95 4.07 -9.28
C ARG A 56 -17.41 2.70 -9.64
N PRO A 57 -18.26 1.66 -9.70
CA PRO A 57 -17.89 0.38 -10.29
C PRO A 57 -17.27 0.56 -11.67
N GLY A 58 -16.17 -0.11 -11.94
CA GLY A 58 -15.37 0.01 -13.16
C GLY A 58 -14.20 0.99 -13.09
N ASP A 59 -14.12 1.87 -12.08
CA ASP A 59 -12.99 2.78 -11.94
C ASP A 59 -11.70 2.02 -11.65
N ALA A 60 -10.66 2.30 -12.43
CA ALA A 60 -9.32 1.77 -12.19
C ALA A 60 -8.60 2.64 -11.16
N VAL A 61 -8.14 2.04 -10.08
CA VAL A 61 -7.56 2.75 -8.92
C VAL A 61 -6.24 2.16 -8.48
N ILE A 62 -5.45 2.98 -7.81
CA ILE A 62 -4.32 2.57 -6.97
C ILE A 62 -4.63 2.91 -5.52
N ALA A 63 -4.15 2.11 -4.60
CA ALA A 63 -4.39 2.33 -3.18
C ALA A 63 -3.21 1.93 -2.30
N LEU A 64 -3.06 2.67 -1.20
CA LEU A 64 -2.02 2.45 -0.19
C LEU A 64 -2.67 2.37 1.20
N PRO A 65 -3.30 1.25 1.59
CA PRO A 65 -3.85 1.08 2.93
C PRO A 65 -2.76 1.03 4.02
N GLY A 66 -1.48 0.91 3.64
CA GLY A 66 -0.36 0.97 4.57
C GLY A 66 -0.46 -0.09 5.67
N GLY A 67 -0.38 0.33 6.93
CA GLY A 67 -0.41 -0.56 8.10
C GLY A 67 -1.71 -1.35 8.29
N ALA A 68 -2.80 -0.96 7.63
CA ALA A 68 -4.04 -1.73 7.62
C ALA A 68 -3.93 -2.99 6.76
N MET A 69 -2.93 -3.08 5.89
CA MET A 69 -2.63 -4.25 5.04
C MET A 69 -3.85 -4.82 4.29
N GLY A 70 -3.82 -6.09 3.95
CA GLY A 70 -4.96 -6.80 3.37
C GLY A 70 -5.05 -6.72 1.85
N CYS A 71 -3.95 -6.36 1.15
CA CYS A 71 -3.94 -6.25 -0.31
C CYS A 71 -3.59 -7.56 -1.02
N HIS A 72 -3.03 -8.57 -0.33
CA HIS A 72 -2.79 -9.90 -0.89
C HIS A 72 -4.09 -10.73 -0.89
N ALA A 73 -5.12 -10.18 -1.51
CA ALA A 73 -6.44 -10.78 -1.63
C ALA A 73 -7.09 -10.40 -2.96
N GLU A 74 -8.07 -11.15 -3.40
CA GLU A 74 -8.85 -10.84 -4.61
C GLU A 74 -9.66 -9.56 -4.45
N TYR A 75 -10.17 -9.30 -3.24
CA TYR A 75 -10.97 -8.12 -2.92
C TYR A 75 -10.48 -7.43 -1.66
N ARG A 76 -10.53 -6.11 -1.67
CA ARG A 76 -10.20 -5.27 -0.53
C ARG A 76 -11.25 -4.17 -0.35
N ALA A 77 -11.93 -4.17 0.79
CA ALA A 77 -12.81 -3.07 1.15
C ALA A 77 -12.02 -1.92 1.78
N MET A 78 -12.29 -0.69 1.33
CA MET A 78 -11.65 0.53 1.83
C MET A 78 -12.68 1.67 1.93
N ALA A 79 -12.42 2.62 2.83
CA ALA A 79 -13.18 3.87 2.85
C ALA A 79 -12.83 4.71 1.61
N GLU A 80 -13.82 5.41 1.04
CA GLU A 80 -13.57 6.30 -0.12
C GLU A 80 -12.64 7.46 0.18
N THR A 81 -12.52 7.84 1.46
CA THR A 81 -11.61 8.86 1.99
C THR A 81 -10.21 8.33 2.28
N GLY A 82 -9.98 7.03 2.10
CA GLY A 82 -8.67 6.41 2.26
C GLY A 82 -7.66 6.86 1.22
N ALA A 83 -6.44 6.34 1.32
CA ALA A 83 -5.38 6.61 0.35
C ALA A 83 -5.67 5.87 -0.98
N LEU A 84 -6.58 6.42 -1.75
CA LEU A 84 -7.03 5.98 -3.06
C LEU A 84 -6.81 7.08 -4.10
N ALA A 85 -6.34 6.70 -5.28
CA ALA A 85 -6.19 7.59 -6.43
C ALA A 85 -6.54 6.87 -7.73
N PRO A 86 -6.94 7.60 -8.79
CA PRO A 86 -7.09 7.00 -10.11
C PRO A 86 -5.78 6.35 -10.57
N LYS A 87 -5.86 5.17 -11.16
CA LYS A 87 -4.71 4.53 -11.79
C LYS A 87 -4.26 5.35 -13.00
N PRO A 88 -2.96 5.67 -13.16
CA PRO A 88 -2.47 6.30 -14.38
C PRO A 88 -2.86 5.49 -15.63
N ALA A 89 -3.39 6.17 -16.64
CA ALA A 89 -3.89 5.50 -17.85
C ALA A 89 -2.78 4.84 -18.68
N ASN A 90 -1.58 5.38 -18.60
CA ASN A 90 -0.39 4.91 -19.34
C ASN A 90 0.37 3.76 -18.69
N LEU A 91 -0.10 3.24 -17.56
CA LEU A 91 0.56 2.14 -16.83
C LEU A 91 -0.35 0.92 -16.74
N GLY A 92 0.24 -0.27 -16.77
CA GLY A 92 -0.42 -1.53 -16.39
C GLY A 92 -0.75 -1.56 -14.90
N PHE A 93 -1.55 -2.53 -14.47
CA PHE A 93 -1.91 -2.66 -13.04
C PHE A 93 -0.71 -3.03 -12.18
N GLU A 94 0.18 -3.87 -12.69
CA GLU A 94 1.40 -4.29 -12.00
C GLU A 94 2.33 -3.11 -11.76
N GLU A 95 2.58 -2.30 -12.79
CA GLU A 95 3.41 -1.10 -12.71
C GLU A 95 2.78 -0.06 -11.77
N ALA A 96 1.47 0.18 -11.93
CA ALA A 96 0.75 1.14 -11.12
C ALA A 96 0.72 0.76 -9.63
N ALA A 97 0.63 -0.53 -9.30
CA ALA A 97 0.70 -1.00 -7.92
C ALA A 97 2.05 -0.64 -7.26
N SER A 98 3.16 -0.78 -7.98
CA SER A 98 4.51 -0.49 -7.46
C SER A 98 4.78 1.00 -7.20
N LEU A 99 3.99 1.89 -7.79
CA LEU A 99 4.13 3.33 -7.60
C LEU A 99 3.67 3.81 -6.22
N CYS A 100 2.75 3.09 -5.57
CA CYS A 100 2.09 3.58 -4.37
C CYS A 100 3.09 3.88 -3.25
N PHE A 101 3.92 2.93 -2.88
CA PHE A 101 4.92 3.12 -1.83
C PHE A 101 6.26 3.58 -2.40
N GLY A 102 6.82 2.83 -3.35
CA GLY A 102 8.14 3.09 -3.90
C GLY A 102 8.23 4.43 -4.62
N GLY A 103 7.31 4.70 -5.54
CA GLY A 103 7.26 5.93 -6.31
C GLY A 103 7.00 7.16 -5.44
N HIS A 104 6.07 7.06 -4.48
CA HIS A 104 5.77 8.15 -3.55
C HIS A 104 6.98 8.48 -2.66
N THR A 105 7.66 7.47 -2.14
CA THR A 105 8.85 7.62 -1.32
C THR A 105 9.99 8.26 -2.12
N ALA A 106 10.26 7.77 -3.32
CA ALA A 106 11.27 8.35 -4.21
C ALA A 106 10.98 9.81 -4.52
N LEU A 107 9.73 10.13 -4.89
CA LEU A 107 9.31 11.51 -5.17
C LEU A 107 9.50 12.42 -3.95
N HIS A 108 9.18 11.94 -2.75
CA HIS A 108 9.36 12.71 -1.51
C HIS A 108 10.84 13.07 -1.29
N PHE A 109 11.74 12.10 -1.42
CA PHE A 109 13.17 12.34 -1.26
C PHE A 109 13.74 13.24 -2.36
N LEU A 110 13.35 13.01 -3.62
CA LEU A 110 13.79 13.87 -4.73
C LEU A 110 13.35 15.32 -4.57
N ARG A 111 12.13 15.55 -4.08
CA ARG A 111 11.65 16.92 -3.80
C ARG A 111 12.39 17.59 -2.65
N LYS A 112 12.84 16.83 -1.65
CA LYS A 112 13.64 17.36 -0.54
C LYS A 112 15.11 17.49 -0.86
N ALA A 113 15.64 16.70 -1.77
CA ALA A 113 17.00 16.83 -2.25
C ALA A 113 17.08 18.07 -3.13
N THR A 114 17.95 19.02 -2.78
CA THR A 114 18.25 20.16 -3.62
C THR A 114 19.13 19.69 -4.79
N ILE A 115 18.50 19.06 -5.78
CA ILE A 115 19.21 18.55 -6.96
C ILE A 115 19.52 19.73 -7.85
N LYS A 116 20.82 19.99 -8.07
CA LYS A 116 21.28 21.00 -9.01
C LYS A 116 21.27 20.42 -10.44
N PRO A 117 21.00 21.24 -11.46
CA PRO A 117 21.17 20.82 -12.86
C PRO A 117 22.58 20.26 -13.10
N GLY A 118 22.67 19.04 -13.64
CA GLY A 118 23.95 18.37 -13.93
C GLY A 118 24.58 17.57 -12.79
N ALA A 119 23.82 17.34 -11.68
CA ALA A 119 24.24 16.43 -10.60
C ALA A 119 23.90 14.96 -10.92
#